data_488405e39be556430a46309b85077e9d
#
_entry.id   488405e39be556430a46309b85077e9d
#
_cell.length_a   1.000
_cell.length_b   1.000
_cell.length_c   1.000
_cell.angle_alpha   90.00
_cell.angle_beta   90.00
_cell.angle_gamma   90.00
#
_symmetry.space_group_name_H-M   'P 1'
#
loop_
_entity.id
_entity.type
_entity.pdbx_description
1 polymer ?
#
loop_
_entity_poly.entity_id
_entity_poly.type
_entity_poly.pdbx_seq_one_letter_code
_entity_poly.pdbx_strand_id
1 'polypeptide(L)'
;SDDNLLATGINFPSQEKFSNVLFVDTAGYYRLTKPATGNVFYLVSFYVNSDRYAKAKIKVKSPDRFELYINDKKETEKKTTEDSLKDAKTAEADLNGNVRGTHVLLKYLVSEKSKSESAFQITIEPDKQDSAAVYSFDKKGLRPITIEDILIGKRVSNVSVSPGGKFVLINYNTTDNEGKVSYQVEVIETK
;
A
#
# COMPACT_ATOMS: atom_id res chain seq x y z
N SER A 1 -14.68 27.36 9.31
CA SER A 1 -13.32 27.27 9.85
C SER A 1 -12.66 26.02 9.28
N ASP A 2 -11.34 26.03 9.17
CA ASP A 2 -10.54 24.89 8.61
C ASP A 2 -10.73 23.57 9.38
N ASP A 3 -11.20 23.63 10.61
CA ASP A 3 -11.51 22.43 11.42
C ASP A 3 -12.70 21.64 10.87
N ASN A 4 -13.67 22.31 10.23
CA ASN A 4 -14.78 21.62 9.58
C ASN A 4 -14.36 20.89 8.29
N LEU A 5 -13.27 21.29 7.65
CA LEU A 5 -12.80 20.64 6.42
C LEU A 5 -12.24 19.23 6.69
N LEU A 6 -11.48 19.05 7.78
CA LEU A 6 -11.02 17.72 8.17
C LEU A 6 -12.16 16.82 8.65
N ALA A 7 -13.22 17.42 9.24
CA ALA A 7 -14.39 16.66 9.71
C ALA A 7 -15.27 16.11 8.59
N THR A 8 -15.10 16.56 7.33
CA THR A 8 -15.84 16.02 6.18
C THR A 8 -15.52 14.54 6.01
N GLY A 9 -16.55 13.69 6.05
CA GLY A 9 -16.38 12.24 5.86
C GLY A 9 -15.69 11.88 4.55
N ILE A 10 -14.95 10.78 4.53
CA ILE A 10 -14.32 10.25 3.32
C ILE A 10 -15.19 9.11 2.80
N ASN A 11 -15.52 9.16 1.50
CA ASN A 11 -15.82 7.95 0.76
C ASN A 11 -14.48 7.36 0.32
N PHE A 12 -14.06 6.22 0.90
CA PHE A 12 -12.80 5.57 0.57
C PHE A 12 -12.78 5.22 -0.92
N PRO A 13 -11.93 5.89 -1.72
CA PRO A 13 -11.87 5.59 -3.15
C PRO A 13 -11.21 4.23 -3.37
N SER A 14 -11.71 3.48 -4.37
CA SER A 14 -10.99 2.28 -4.83
C SER A 14 -9.61 2.67 -5.34
N GLN A 15 -8.62 1.79 -5.20
CA GLN A 15 -7.23 2.06 -5.60
C GLN A 15 -7.07 2.48 -7.07
N GLU A 16 -7.95 2.04 -7.94
CA GLU A 16 -7.96 2.41 -9.37
C GLU A 16 -8.16 3.91 -9.63
N LYS A 17 -8.65 4.65 -8.62
CA LYS A 17 -8.86 6.11 -8.72
C LYS A 17 -7.62 6.94 -8.38
N PHE A 18 -6.55 6.33 -7.89
CA PHE A 18 -5.31 7.04 -7.60
C PHE A 18 -4.44 7.11 -8.86
N SER A 19 -4.26 8.31 -9.40
CA SER A 19 -3.59 8.55 -10.68
C SER A 19 -2.11 8.92 -10.57
N ASN A 20 -1.69 9.42 -9.40
CA ASN A 20 -0.33 9.92 -9.19
C ASN A 20 0.44 9.07 -8.18
N VAL A 21 1.74 8.93 -8.41
CA VAL A 21 2.67 8.27 -7.50
C VAL A 21 3.56 9.31 -6.87
N LEU A 22 3.67 9.27 -5.55
CA LEU A 22 4.60 10.11 -4.79
C LEU A 22 5.91 9.34 -4.59
N PHE A 23 7.02 10.06 -4.77
CA PHE A 23 8.35 9.55 -4.49
C PHE A 23 8.94 10.30 -3.30
N VAL A 24 9.70 9.59 -2.50
CA VAL A 24 10.45 10.17 -1.38
C VAL A 24 11.66 10.94 -1.93
N ASP A 25 11.92 12.12 -1.38
CA ASP A 25 13.14 12.88 -1.70
C ASP A 25 14.36 12.36 -0.92
N THR A 26 15.52 12.92 -1.18
CA THR A 26 16.80 12.52 -0.53
C THR A 26 16.81 12.77 0.98
N ALA A 27 15.93 13.61 1.50
CA ALA A 27 15.76 13.88 2.93
C ALA A 27 14.67 12.99 3.57
N GLY A 28 14.05 12.07 2.83
CA GLY A 28 13.03 11.16 3.33
C GLY A 28 11.63 11.75 3.39
N TYR A 29 11.34 12.85 2.68
CA TYR A 29 10.02 13.48 2.65
C TYR A 29 9.29 13.22 1.34
N TYR A 30 7.99 13.01 1.45
CA TYR A 30 7.03 13.05 0.34
C TYR A 30 6.49 14.48 0.21
N ARG A 31 6.63 15.10 -0.96
CA ARG A 31 6.23 16.49 -1.18
C ARG A 31 4.91 16.57 -1.92
N LEU A 32 4.04 17.48 -1.48
CA LEU A 32 2.76 17.76 -2.10
C LEU A 32 2.76 19.15 -2.72
N THR A 33 2.04 19.30 -3.82
CA THR A 33 1.91 20.59 -4.49
C THR A 33 0.99 21.51 -3.65
N LYS A 34 1.48 22.71 -3.35
CA LYS A 34 0.67 23.71 -2.66
C LYS A 34 -0.35 24.31 -3.65
N PRO A 35 -1.63 24.47 -3.24
CA PRO A 35 -2.60 25.12 -4.10
C PRO A 35 -2.29 26.63 -4.25
N ALA A 36 -2.60 27.18 -5.42
CA ALA A 36 -2.45 28.61 -5.68
C ALA A 36 -3.46 29.45 -4.84
N THR A 37 -4.64 28.89 -4.61
CA THR A 37 -5.71 29.52 -3.80
C THR A 37 -6.47 28.48 -3.00
N GLY A 38 -6.87 28.84 -1.78
CA GLY A 38 -7.73 28.02 -0.93
C GLY A 38 -7.04 26.83 -0.29
N ASN A 39 -7.80 25.80 -0.02
CA ASN A 39 -7.37 24.57 0.62
C ASN A 39 -7.62 23.36 -0.29
N VAL A 40 -6.70 22.42 -0.30
CA VAL A 40 -6.79 21.17 -1.07
C VAL A 40 -6.61 19.97 -0.15
N PHE A 41 -7.43 18.93 -0.34
CA PHE A 41 -7.21 17.63 0.24
C PHE A 41 -6.44 16.74 -0.70
N TYR A 42 -5.39 16.13 -0.17
CA TYR A 42 -4.72 15.00 -0.81
C TYR A 42 -5.11 13.72 -0.07
N LEU A 43 -5.48 12.71 -0.84
CA LEU A 43 -5.62 11.35 -0.35
C LEU A 43 -4.39 10.56 -0.79
N VAL A 44 -3.60 10.12 0.17
CA VAL A 44 -2.39 9.31 -0.09
C VAL A 44 -2.66 7.91 0.42
N SER A 45 -2.68 6.95 -0.49
CA SER A 45 -3.00 5.55 -0.21
C SER A 45 -1.80 4.66 -0.51
N PHE A 46 -1.49 3.76 0.41
CA PHE A 46 -0.44 2.77 0.26
C PHE A 46 -0.69 1.56 1.16
N TYR A 47 0.05 0.49 0.91
CA TYR A 47 0.08 -0.68 1.78
C TYR A 47 1.41 -0.78 2.50
N VAL A 48 1.35 -1.12 3.76
CA VAL A 48 2.51 -1.54 4.55
C VAL A 48 2.51 -3.05 4.60
N ASN A 49 3.46 -3.66 3.92
CA ASN A 49 3.68 -5.11 3.93
C ASN A 49 4.72 -5.46 4.98
N SER A 50 4.54 -6.57 5.66
CA SER A 50 5.53 -7.14 6.57
C SER A 50 5.85 -8.57 6.15
N ASP A 51 7.10 -9.00 6.35
CA ASP A 51 7.53 -10.38 6.09
C ASP A 51 6.91 -11.39 7.07
N ARG A 52 6.31 -10.92 8.15
CA ARG A 52 5.67 -11.71 9.21
C ARG A 52 4.58 -10.92 9.94
N TYR A 53 3.80 -11.60 10.78
CA TYR A 53 2.94 -10.92 11.73
C TYR A 53 3.81 -10.24 12.80
N ALA A 54 3.71 -8.93 12.91
CA ALA A 54 4.53 -8.14 13.80
C ALA A 54 3.79 -6.87 14.25
N LYS A 55 4.08 -6.43 15.47
CA LYS A 55 3.57 -5.15 16.00
C LYS A 55 4.56 -4.05 15.74
N ALA A 56 4.05 -2.90 15.35
CA ALA A 56 4.83 -1.70 15.10
C ALA A 56 4.00 -0.45 15.37
N LYS A 57 4.65 0.70 15.32
CA LYS A 57 4.00 2.00 15.22
C LYS A 57 4.28 2.60 13.86
N ILE A 58 3.23 3.13 13.23
CA ILE A 58 3.38 4.02 12.09
C ILE A 58 3.43 5.45 12.61
N LYS A 59 4.46 6.18 12.21
CA LYS A 59 4.69 7.57 12.58
C LYS A 59 4.63 8.43 11.33
N VAL A 60 3.80 9.47 11.37
CA VAL A 60 3.70 10.46 10.29
C VAL A 60 4.12 11.81 10.86
N LYS A 61 5.22 12.33 10.34
CA LYS A 61 5.74 13.67 10.69
C LYS A 61 5.38 14.64 9.58
N SER A 62 4.70 15.73 9.93
CA SER A 62 4.29 16.75 8.97
C SER A 62 4.09 18.10 9.64
N PRO A 63 4.36 19.24 8.95
CA PRO A 63 3.97 20.57 9.41
C PRO A 63 2.48 20.85 9.21
N ASP A 64 1.80 20.14 8.31
CA ASP A 64 0.39 20.34 7.99
C ASP A 64 -0.52 19.40 8.76
N ARG A 65 -1.84 19.61 8.64
CA ARG A 65 -2.88 18.80 9.27
C ARG A 65 -3.18 17.56 8.45
N PHE A 66 -3.46 16.45 9.13
CA PHE A 66 -3.88 15.23 8.47
C PHE A 66 -4.68 14.32 9.41
N GLU A 67 -5.40 13.39 8.80
CA GLU A 67 -5.99 12.22 9.46
C GLU A 67 -5.33 10.97 8.89
N LEU A 68 -5.01 10.02 9.77
CA LEU A 68 -4.44 8.71 9.43
C LEU A 68 -5.49 7.62 9.62
N TYR A 69 -5.71 6.84 8.59
CA TYR A 69 -6.61 5.69 8.58
C TYR A 69 -5.81 4.42 8.34
N ILE A 70 -6.16 3.37 9.07
CA ILE A 70 -5.63 2.02 8.91
C ILE A 70 -6.81 1.08 8.69
N ASN A 71 -6.82 0.35 7.57
CA ASN A 71 -7.92 -0.51 7.15
C ASN A 71 -9.28 0.21 7.25
N ASP A 72 -9.34 1.42 6.68
CA ASP A 72 -10.52 2.31 6.60
C ASP A 72 -11.02 2.86 7.95
N LYS A 73 -10.32 2.58 9.05
CA LYS A 73 -10.62 3.11 10.37
C LYS A 73 -9.68 4.25 10.72
N LYS A 74 -10.24 5.38 11.16
CA LYS A 74 -9.44 6.51 11.67
C LYS A 74 -8.76 6.12 12.96
N GLU A 75 -7.42 6.14 12.98
CA GLU A 75 -6.61 5.78 14.13
C GLU A 75 -6.03 7.01 14.84
N THR A 76 -5.61 8.02 14.09
CA THR A 76 -5.06 9.25 14.69
C THR A 76 -5.23 10.44 13.75
N GLU A 77 -5.02 11.63 14.30
CA GLU A 77 -5.07 12.87 13.55
C GLU A 77 -4.06 13.91 14.10
N LYS A 78 -3.63 14.81 13.23
CA LYS A 78 -2.88 16.01 13.60
C LYS A 78 -3.66 17.25 13.23
N LYS A 79 -4.03 18.05 14.22
CA LYS A 79 -4.90 19.24 14.07
C LYS A 79 -4.13 20.55 13.97
N THR A 80 -2.85 20.56 14.28
CA THR A 80 -2.02 21.78 14.28
C THR A 80 -1.25 21.93 12.99
N THR A 81 -0.91 23.16 12.65
CA THR A 81 -0.02 23.51 11.54
C THR A 81 1.22 24.19 12.11
N GLU A 82 2.39 23.81 11.66
CA GLU A 82 3.66 24.42 12.02
C GLU A 82 4.23 25.21 10.84
N ASP A 83 5.08 26.19 11.13
CA ASP A 83 5.60 27.12 10.12
C ASP A 83 6.76 26.53 9.28
N SER A 84 7.32 25.39 9.68
CA SER A 84 8.44 24.77 8.97
C SER A 84 8.47 23.25 9.12
N LEU A 85 9.16 22.54 8.20
CA LEU A 85 9.45 21.12 8.33
C LEU A 85 10.29 20.77 9.57
N LYS A 86 11.12 21.73 10.02
CA LYS A 86 11.96 21.54 11.21
C LYS A 86 11.10 21.41 12.47
N ASP A 87 10.04 22.21 12.55
CA ASP A 87 9.13 22.24 13.70
C ASP A 87 7.98 21.24 13.59
N ALA A 88 7.95 20.46 12.48
CA ALA A 88 6.90 19.49 12.19
C ALA A 88 6.73 18.48 13.33
N LYS A 89 5.47 18.30 13.74
CA LYS A 89 5.10 17.32 14.77
C LYS A 89 4.76 15.98 14.16
N THR A 90 4.89 14.97 14.99
CA THR A 90 4.58 13.57 14.64
C THR A 90 3.26 13.17 15.27
N ALA A 91 2.40 12.52 14.49
CA ALA A 91 1.30 11.71 14.99
C ALA A 91 1.62 10.23 14.75
N GLU A 92 1.21 9.37 15.66
CA GLU A 92 1.49 7.94 15.61
C GLU A 92 0.23 7.11 15.82
N ALA A 93 0.22 5.91 15.25
CA ALA A 93 -0.81 4.90 15.45
C ALA A 93 -0.18 3.50 15.53
N ASP A 94 -0.87 2.58 16.19
CA ASP A 94 -0.48 1.19 16.22
C ASP A 94 -0.70 0.53 14.86
N LEU A 95 0.29 -0.23 14.41
CA LEU A 95 0.28 -0.96 13.16
C LEU A 95 0.47 -2.45 13.46
N ASN A 96 -0.53 -3.25 13.13
CA ASN A 96 -0.40 -4.70 13.13
C ASN A 96 0.01 -5.14 11.72
N GLY A 97 1.33 -5.26 11.52
CA GLY A 97 1.91 -5.72 10.28
C GLY A 97 1.52 -7.17 10.00
N ASN A 98 1.19 -7.47 8.77
CA ASN A 98 0.87 -8.81 8.33
C ASN A 98 1.34 -9.03 6.88
N VAL A 99 1.44 -10.29 6.50
CA VAL A 99 1.90 -10.72 5.17
C VAL A 99 0.93 -10.38 4.03
N ARG A 100 -0.31 -9.97 4.36
CA ARG A 100 -1.31 -9.54 3.36
C ARG A 100 -1.21 -8.05 3.04
N GLY A 101 -0.42 -7.33 3.82
CA GLY A 101 -0.35 -5.89 3.78
C GLY A 101 -1.48 -5.21 4.56
N THR A 102 -1.14 -4.11 5.18
CA THR A 102 -2.08 -3.26 5.93
C THR A 102 -2.32 -2.01 5.11
N HIS A 103 -3.58 -1.75 4.75
CA HIS A 103 -3.95 -0.54 4.01
C HIS A 103 -3.82 0.69 4.90
N VAL A 104 -3.12 1.70 4.42
CA VAL A 104 -2.95 2.99 5.08
C VAL A 104 -3.42 4.10 4.15
N LEU A 105 -4.25 4.98 4.68
CA LEU A 105 -4.71 6.17 3.97
C LEU A 105 -4.44 7.41 4.82
N LEU A 106 -3.79 8.40 4.23
CA LEU A 106 -3.66 9.74 4.77
C LEU A 106 -4.62 10.68 4.06
N LYS A 107 -5.48 11.34 4.81
CA LYS A 107 -6.23 12.50 4.36
C LYS A 107 -5.48 13.75 4.81
N TYR A 108 -4.82 14.39 3.88
CA TYR A 108 -3.86 15.46 4.13
C TYR A 108 -4.42 16.79 3.65
N LEU A 109 -4.44 17.79 4.52
CA LEU A 109 -4.94 19.13 4.21
C LEU A 109 -3.80 20.09 3.93
N VAL A 110 -3.73 20.59 2.71
CA VAL A 110 -2.78 21.64 2.31
C VAL A 110 -3.52 22.95 2.16
N SER A 111 -3.06 23.99 2.86
CA SER A 111 -3.62 25.34 2.79
C SER A 111 -2.68 26.26 2.01
N GLU A 112 -3.27 27.17 1.21
CA GLU A 112 -2.51 28.27 0.60
C GLU A 112 -1.78 29.14 1.62
N LYS A 113 -2.37 29.26 2.84
CA LYS A 113 -1.85 30.06 3.94
C LYS A 113 -0.73 29.38 4.74
N SER A 114 -0.49 28.08 4.50
CA SER A 114 0.62 27.39 5.16
C SER A 114 1.95 28.05 4.80
N LYS A 115 2.76 28.39 5.79
CA LYS A 115 4.08 28.99 5.58
C LYS A 115 5.12 27.91 5.23
N SER A 116 4.88 26.68 5.65
CA SER A 116 5.77 25.56 5.41
C SER A 116 5.65 24.99 3.99
N GLU A 117 6.65 24.25 3.58
CA GLU A 117 6.53 23.32 2.46
C GLU A 117 5.57 22.19 2.85
N SER A 118 4.59 21.90 1.99
CA SER A 118 3.65 20.80 2.22
C SER A 118 4.33 19.47 1.97
N ALA A 119 4.80 18.85 3.04
CA ALA A 119 5.52 17.61 2.98
C ALA A 119 5.28 16.76 4.24
N PHE A 120 5.44 15.45 4.11
CA PHE A 120 5.34 14.53 5.22
C PHE A 120 6.40 13.42 5.12
N GLN A 121 6.75 12.86 6.25
CA GLN A 121 7.62 11.69 6.37
C GLN A 121 6.86 10.57 7.07
N ILE A 122 7.02 9.35 6.57
CA ILE A 122 6.44 8.16 7.18
C ILE A 122 7.56 7.26 7.66
N THR A 123 7.45 6.80 8.90
CA THR A 123 8.40 5.86 9.51
C THR A 123 7.62 4.74 10.18
N ILE A 124 8.09 3.50 10.00
CA ILE A 124 7.61 2.34 10.76
C ILE A 124 8.64 2.01 11.82
N GLU A 125 8.18 1.94 13.06
CA GLU A 125 9.01 1.57 14.21
C GLU A 125 8.49 0.26 14.78
N PRO A 126 9.19 -0.87 14.55
CA PRO A 126 8.82 -2.16 15.11
C PRO A 126 8.86 -2.15 16.65
N ASP A 127 7.96 -2.88 17.26
CA ASP A 127 8.05 -3.17 18.70
C ASP A 127 9.36 -3.94 18.99
N LYS A 128 9.87 -3.80 20.20
CA LYS A 128 11.14 -4.45 20.62
C LYS A 128 11.14 -5.96 20.39
N GLN A 129 9.98 -6.59 20.58
CA GLN A 129 9.83 -8.05 20.38
C GLN A 129 9.84 -8.44 18.92
N ASP A 130 9.46 -7.50 18.03
CA ASP A 130 9.29 -7.69 16.60
C ASP A 130 10.37 -6.97 15.78
N SER A 131 11.48 -6.59 16.43
CA SER A 131 12.55 -5.79 15.83
C SER A 131 13.20 -6.41 14.58
N ALA A 132 13.04 -7.73 14.40
CA ALA A 132 13.51 -8.45 13.22
C ALA A 132 12.54 -8.41 12.02
N ALA A 133 11.34 -7.84 12.18
CA ALA A 133 10.38 -7.72 11.10
C ALA A 133 10.85 -6.70 10.05
N VAL A 134 10.71 -7.06 8.78
CA VAL A 134 11.03 -6.20 7.65
C VAL A 134 9.75 -5.65 7.06
N TYR A 135 9.70 -4.33 6.90
CA TYR A 135 8.56 -3.63 6.34
C TYR A 135 8.90 -3.04 4.97
N SER A 136 7.92 -3.05 4.08
CA SER A 136 8.00 -2.38 2.77
C SER A 136 6.70 -1.66 2.45
N PHE A 137 6.78 -0.65 1.60
CA PHE A 137 5.63 0.10 1.11
C PHE A 137 5.31 -0.34 -0.32
N ASP A 138 4.02 -0.51 -0.63
CA ASP A 138 3.56 -0.86 -1.97
C ASP A 138 2.25 -0.13 -2.29
N LYS A 139 1.93 -0.09 -3.58
CA LYS A 139 0.64 0.38 -4.10
C LYS A 139 -0.49 -0.60 -3.84
N LYS A 140 -0.18 -1.88 -3.72
CA LYS A 140 -1.13 -2.97 -3.50
C LYS A 140 -0.66 -3.84 -2.35
N GLY A 141 -1.59 -4.29 -1.52
CA GLY A 141 -1.31 -5.33 -0.55
C GLY A 141 -0.81 -6.60 -1.24
N LEU A 142 0.17 -7.26 -0.66
CA LEU A 142 0.56 -8.59 -1.11
C LEU A 142 -0.58 -9.56 -0.78
N ARG A 143 -1.03 -10.30 -1.79
CA ARG A 143 -1.95 -11.40 -1.57
C ARG A 143 -1.11 -12.67 -1.32
N PRO A 144 -1.11 -13.21 -0.10
CA PRO A 144 -0.46 -14.49 0.13
C PRO A 144 -1.16 -15.59 -0.69
N ILE A 145 -0.39 -16.55 -1.11
CA ILE A 145 -0.92 -17.77 -1.72
C ILE A 145 -1.82 -18.46 -0.70
N THR A 146 -3.09 -18.61 -1.01
CA THR A 146 -4.04 -19.34 -0.17
C THR A 146 -4.04 -20.83 -0.55
N ILE A 147 -4.69 -21.65 0.27
CA ILE A 147 -4.84 -23.06 -0.06
C ILE A 147 -5.69 -23.25 -1.32
N GLU A 148 -6.66 -22.34 -1.56
CA GLU A 148 -7.45 -22.29 -2.79
C GLU A 148 -6.56 -22.00 -4.01
N ASP A 149 -5.60 -21.07 -3.92
CA ASP A 149 -4.66 -20.78 -5.00
C ASP A 149 -3.78 -22.00 -5.32
N ILE A 150 -3.55 -22.86 -4.32
CA ILE A 150 -2.83 -24.12 -4.48
C ILE A 150 -3.74 -25.20 -5.05
N LEU A 151 -5.01 -25.26 -4.69
CA LEU A 151 -5.93 -26.33 -5.08
C LEU A 151 -6.73 -25.99 -6.35
N ILE A 152 -7.06 -24.71 -6.57
CA ILE A 152 -7.88 -24.22 -7.67
C ILE A 152 -6.99 -23.55 -8.71
N GLY A 153 -7.36 -23.67 -9.99
CA GLY A 153 -6.69 -23.01 -11.10
C GLY A 153 -5.86 -23.93 -11.99
N LYS A 154 -5.17 -23.32 -12.94
CA LYS A 154 -4.43 -24.02 -14.01
C LYS A 154 -3.00 -24.35 -13.53
N ARG A 155 -2.60 -25.61 -13.68
CA ARG A 155 -1.26 -26.11 -13.31
C ARG A 155 -0.65 -26.90 -14.44
N VAL A 156 0.66 -26.81 -14.57
CA VAL A 156 1.44 -27.69 -15.41
C VAL A 156 1.54 -29.06 -14.72
N SER A 157 1.02 -30.09 -15.36
CA SER A 157 1.10 -31.47 -14.87
C SER A 157 2.26 -32.25 -15.48
N ASN A 158 2.62 -31.94 -16.72
CA ASN A 158 3.78 -32.52 -17.38
C ASN A 158 4.29 -31.65 -18.50
N VAL A 159 5.60 -31.70 -18.74
CA VAL A 159 6.26 -31.08 -19.89
C VAL A 159 7.11 -32.14 -20.59
N SER A 160 6.95 -32.27 -21.90
CA SER A 160 7.80 -33.13 -22.71
C SER A 160 8.32 -32.39 -23.94
N VAL A 161 9.50 -32.75 -24.37
CA VAL A 161 10.17 -32.17 -25.54
C VAL A 161 10.29 -33.22 -26.62
N SER A 162 10.00 -32.86 -27.86
CA SER A 162 10.15 -33.79 -29.00
C SER A 162 11.61 -34.17 -29.18
N PRO A 163 11.89 -35.37 -29.73
CA PRO A 163 13.29 -35.89 -29.88
C PRO A 163 14.22 -34.95 -30.61
N GLY A 164 13.73 -34.12 -31.51
CA GLY A 164 14.49 -33.11 -32.23
C GLY A 164 14.51 -31.73 -31.57
N GLY A 165 13.94 -31.56 -30.38
CA GLY A 165 13.85 -30.29 -29.68
C GLY A 165 12.94 -29.24 -30.33
N LYS A 166 12.26 -29.59 -31.43
CA LYS A 166 11.46 -28.63 -32.21
C LYS A 166 10.13 -28.24 -31.56
N PHE A 167 9.57 -29.15 -30.76
CA PHE A 167 8.29 -28.92 -30.10
C PHE A 167 8.39 -29.21 -28.60
N VAL A 168 7.70 -28.40 -27.81
CA VAL A 168 7.42 -28.63 -26.39
C VAL A 168 5.95 -28.85 -26.21
N LEU A 169 5.58 -29.98 -25.60
CA LEU A 169 4.21 -30.32 -25.22
C LEU A 169 4.04 -30.07 -23.73
N ILE A 170 3.06 -29.25 -23.39
CA ILE A 170 2.75 -28.88 -21.99
C ILE A 170 1.35 -29.39 -21.70
N ASN A 171 1.24 -30.28 -20.72
CA ASN A 171 -0.03 -30.73 -20.19
C ASN A 171 -0.41 -29.89 -18.97
N TYR A 172 -1.64 -29.39 -18.98
CA TYR A 172 -2.22 -28.66 -17.87
C TYR A 172 -3.41 -29.45 -17.28
N ASN A 173 -3.56 -29.34 -15.98
CA ASN A 173 -4.83 -29.60 -15.32
C ASN A 173 -5.36 -28.30 -14.72
N THR A 174 -6.66 -28.10 -14.80
CA THR A 174 -7.34 -26.97 -14.19
C THR A 174 -8.40 -27.50 -13.25
N THR A 175 -8.34 -27.08 -11.99
CA THR A 175 -9.38 -27.40 -11.00
C THR A 175 -10.26 -26.16 -10.83
N ASP A 176 -11.57 -26.30 -10.96
CA ASP A 176 -12.53 -25.22 -10.72
C ASP A 176 -12.91 -25.12 -9.23
N ASN A 177 -13.77 -24.14 -8.92
CA ASN A 177 -14.24 -23.90 -7.56
C ASN A 177 -15.10 -25.03 -6.97
N GLU A 178 -15.58 -25.94 -7.80
CA GLU A 178 -16.35 -27.14 -7.41
C GLU A 178 -15.45 -28.36 -7.23
N GLY A 179 -14.14 -28.20 -7.47
CA GLY A 179 -13.16 -29.28 -7.39
C GLY A 179 -13.09 -30.17 -8.63
N LYS A 180 -13.77 -29.80 -9.72
CA LYS A 180 -13.75 -30.57 -10.97
C LYS A 180 -12.47 -30.30 -11.74
N VAL A 181 -11.82 -31.37 -12.17
CA VAL A 181 -10.55 -31.29 -12.93
C VAL A 181 -10.81 -31.38 -14.41
N SER A 182 -10.26 -30.45 -15.18
CA SER A 182 -10.19 -30.50 -16.64
C SER A 182 -8.74 -30.54 -17.11
N TYR A 183 -8.52 -31.16 -18.28
CA TYR A 183 -7.19 -31.36 -18.86
C TYR A 183 -7.05 -30.56 -20.15
N GLN A 184 -5.91 -29.93 -20.36
CA GLN A 184 -5.58 -29.22 -21.60
C GLN A 184 -4.16 -29.57 -22.02
N VAL A 185 -3.94 -29.57 -23.32
CA VAL A 185 -2.62 -29.81 -23.91
C VAL A 185 -2.29 -28.64 -24.81
N GLU A 186 -1.09 -28.11 -24.66
CA GLU A 186 -0.54 -27.04 -25.50
C GLU A 186 0.76 -27.54 -26.15
N VAL A 187 0.92 -27.25 -27.43
CA VAL A 187 2.13 -27.58 -28.19
C VAL A 187 2.77 -26.26 -28.63
N ILE A 188 3.99 -26.05 -28.22
CA ILE A 188 4.78 -24.84 -28.57
C ILE A 188 5.91 -25.27 -29.50
N GLU A 189 6.04 -24.58 -30.64
CA GLU A 189 7.18 -24.71 -31.52
C GLU A 189 8.33 -23.87 -30.96
N THR A 190 9.49 -24.50 -30.73
CA THR A 190 10.71 -23.79 -30.30
C THR A 190 11.36 -23.14 -31.53
N LYS A 191 11.74 -21.90 -31.40
CA LYS A 191 12.51 -21.19 -32.46
C LYS A 191 13.95 -21.62 -32.50
#